data_1b11700ac712ea8da55ceebcf9820075
#
_entry.id   1b11700ac712ea8da55ceebcf9820075
#
_cell.length_a   1.000
_cell.length_b   1.000
_cell.length_c   1.000
_cell.angle_alpha   90.00
_cell.angle_beta   90.00
_cell.angle_gamma   90.00
#
_symmetry.space_group_name_H-M   'P 1'
#
loop_
_entity.id
_entity.type
_entity.pdbx_description
1 polymer ?
#
loop_
_entity_poly.entity_id
_entity_poly.type
_entity_poly.pdbx_seq_one_letter_code
_entity_poly.pdbx_strand_id
1 'polypeptide(L)'
;IPESMHKMFQNPAQLSYGSLPKIKSSFFLRQGIYNDFNEALVNSFFKTFAWLTGLSETDLINLIIKNLSIPKQIIRTCSGLLLNMFSAPLKSYSKYSEWLKKYNISDNELHKKTFTSHINIVNFINDKNIKHDHTIWWPILCSPGVIWKYGLNLYLFNISISNDGNSKIDYVCPYNGESYFYHYGDGYEKTKTAFITFRYSNNSIVYEPIVRYSTNSKINTKLFDTQETWDYVAPLRIHCGITYPNKFINYL
;
A
#
# COMPACT_ATOMS: atom_id res chain seq x y z
N ILE A 1 -5.07 -6.92 -17.73
CA ILE A 1 -6.11 -6.95 -16.69
C ILE A 1 -7.40 -7.44 -17.30
N PRO A 2 -8.28 -8.14 -16.53
CA PRO A 2 -9.58 -8.56 -16.98
C PRO A 2 -10.41 -7.40 -17.54
N GLU A 3 -11.30 -7.69 -18.51
CA GLU A 3 -12.11 -6.66 -19.17
C GLU A 3 -12.96 -5.84 -18.19
N SER A 4 -13.50 -6.49 -17.15
CA SER A 4 -14.24 -5.84 -16.07
C SER A 4 -13.42 -4.77 -15.35
N MET A 5 -12.14 -5.04 -15.08
CA MET A 5 -11.24 -4.09 -14.47
C MET A 5 -10.82 -2.98 -15.46
N HIS A 6 -10.66 -3.34 -16.73
CA HIS A 6 -10.37 -2.35 -17.76
C HIS A 6 -11.54 -1.35 -17.90
N LYS A 7 -12.79 -1.84 -17.87
CA LYS A 7 -13.99 -0.99 -17.87
C LYS A 7 -14.05 -0.05 -16.67
N MET A 8 -13.62 -0.50 -15.49
CA MET A 8 -13.59 0.33 -14.27
C MET A 8 -12.64 1.52 -14.39
N PHE A 9 -11.54 1.39 -15.13
CA PHE A 9 -10.59 2.47 -15.39
C PHE A 9 -10.91 3.28 -16.66
N GLN A 10 -12.05 3.02 -17.31
CA GLN A 10 -12.52 3.84 -18.43
C GLN A 10 -13.37 4.96 -17.89
N ASN A 11 -13.04 6.21 -18.28
CA ASN A 11 -13.87 7.35 -17.92
C ASN A 11 -15.28 7.19 -18.53
N PRO A 12 -16.35 7.15 -17.72
CA PRO A 12 -17.73 7.01 -18.21
C PRO A 12 -18.15 8.06 -19.25
N ALA A 13 -17.59 9.27 -19.15
CA ALA A 13 -17.87 10.36 -20.08
C ALA A 13 -17.36 10.11 -21.52
N GLN A 14 -16.53 9.08 -21.75
CA GLN A 14 -16.05 8.72 -23.10
C GLN A 14 -16.86 7.63 -23.79
N LEU A 15 -17.89 7.11 -23.13
CA LEU A 15 -18.84 6.14 -23.71
C LEU A 15 -19.97 6.85 -24.49
N SER A 16 -19.65 7.81 -25.36
CA SER A 16 -20.63 8.31 -26.32
C SER A 16 -20.85 7.27 -27.40
N TYR A 17 -22.06 6.77 -27.47
CA TYR A 17 -22.55 5.86 -28.48
C TYR A 17 -22.27 6.42 -29.88
N GLY A 18 -21.53 5.68 -30.69
CA GLY A 18 -21.48 5.89 -32.15
C GLY A 18 -20.16 6.37 -32.74
N SER A 19 -19.08 6.56 -31.99
CA SER A 19 -17.75 6.83 -32.58
C SER A 19 -16.90 5.56 -32.58
N LEU A 20 -16.23 5.29 -33.70
CA LEU A 20 -15.16 4.27 -33.77
C LEU A 20 -14.21 4.49 -32.60
N PRO A 21 -13.79 3.42 -31.87
CA PRO A 21 -12.90 3.58 -30.73
C PRO A 21 -11.61 4.25 -31.23
N LYS A 22 -11.39 5.51 -30.83
CA LYS A 22 -10.08 6.16 -30.99
C LYS A 22 -9.07 5.26 -30.30
N ILE A 23 -8.00 4.90 -30.98
CA ILE A 23 -6.88 4.15 -30.39
C ILE A 23 -6.47 4.91 -29.13
N LYS A 24 -6.72 4.31 -27.98
CA LYS A 24 -6.41 4.97 -26.71
C LYS A 24 -4.90 5.17 -26.62
N SER A 25 -4.48 6.38 -26.32
CA SER A 25 -3.07 6.73 -26.14
C SER A 25 -2.46 6.10 -24.88
N SER A 26 -3.30 5.54 -24.01
CA SER A 26 -2.85 4.85 -22.80
C SER A 26 -3.86 3.81 -22.32
N PHE A 27 -3.39 2.78 -21.62
CA PHE A 27 -4.21 1.73 -21.04
C PHE A 27 -3.55 1.15 -19.77
N PHE A 28 -4.36 0.56 -18.89
CA PHE A 28 -3.88 -0.06 -17.67
C PHE A 28 -3.51 -1.52 -17.90
N LEU A 29 -2.36 -1.92 -17.35
CA LEU A 29 -1.82 -3.27 -17.43
C LEU A 29 -1.47 -3.77 -16.04
N ARG A 30 -1.61 -5.08 -15.84
CA ARG A 30 -0.94 -5.78 -14.75
C ARG A 30 0.51 -5.98 -15.14
N GLN A 31 1.43 -5.50 -14.32
CA GLN A 31 2.85 -5.60 -14.57
C GLN A 31 3.42 -6.83 -13.85
N GLY A 32 3.89 -7.80 -14.60
CA GLY A 32 4.71 -8.88 -14.05
C GLY A 32 6.05 -8.33 -13.57
N ILE A 33 6.42 -8.66 -12.34
CA ILE A 33 7.65 -8.20 -11.69
C ILE A 33 8.55 -9.35 -11.22
N TYR A 34 8.21 -10.58 -11.60
CA TYR A 34 8.91 -11.79 -11.21
C TYR A 34 9.51 -12.48 -12.43
N ASN A 35 10.69 -13.08 -12.25
CA ASN A 35 11.36 -13.85 -13.31
C ASN A 35 10.72 -15.22 -13.47
N ASP A 36 10.24 -15.82 -12.36
CA ASP A 36 9.54 -17.09 -12.37
C ASP A 36 8.42 -17.14 -11.32
N PHE A 37 7.61 -18.20 -11.37
CA PHE A 37 6.48 -18.37 -10.48
C PHE A 37 6.90 -18.65 -9.03
N ASN A 38 8.00 -19.38 -8.81
CA ASN A 38 8.49 -19.69 -7.47
C ASN A 38 8.96 -18.41 -6.75
N GLU A 39 9.63 -17.52 -7.48
CA GLU A 39 10.01 -16.19 -6.96
C GLU A 39 8.76 -15.39 -6.53
N ALA A 40 7.67 -15.48 -7.29
CA ALA A 40 6.41 -14.80 -6.97
C ALA A 40 5.75 -15.29 -5.67
N LEU A 41 6.01 -16.52 -5.24
CA LEU A 41 5.44 -17.10 -4.02
C LEU A 41 6.13 -16.64 -2.73
N VAL A 42 7.26 -15.95 -2.82
CA VAL A 42 8.07 -15.53 -1.66
C VAL A 42 8.04 -14.01 -1.54
N ASN A 43 7.47 -13.50 -0.42
CA ASN A 43 7.43 -12.07 -0.07
C ASN A 43 6.95 -11.13 -1.19
N SER A 44 6.02 -11.59 -2.02
CA SER A 44 5.57 -10.84 -3.20
C SER A 44 5.00 -9.46 -2.87
N PHE A 45 4.47 -9.25 -1.66
CA PHE A 45 3.99 -7.95 -1.21
C PHE A 45 5.14 -6.92 -1.11
N PHE A 46 6.24 -7.28 -0.42
CA PHE A 46 7.41 -6.40 -0.33
C PHE A 46 8.09 -6.19 -1.67
N LYS A 47 8.20 -7.23 -2.51
CA LYS A 47 8.73 -7.10 -3.87
C LYS A 47 7.94 -6.11 -4.71
N THR A 48 6.60 -6.12 -4.59
CA THR A 48 5.73 -5.16 -5.27
C THR A 48 6.00 -3.73 -4.79
N PHE A 49 6.14 -3.51 -3.49
CA PHE A 49 6.49 -2.19 -2.95
C PHE A 49 7.90 -1.76 -3.32
N ALA A 50 8.87 -2.66 -3.31
CA ALA A 50 10.24 -2.41 -3.79
C ALA A 50 10.21 -1.95 -5.26
N TRP A 51 9.46 -2.64 -6.10
CA TRP A 51 9.30 -2.23 -7.49
C TRP A 51 8.63 -0.86 -7.65
N LEU A 52 7.57 -0.56 -6.86
CA LEU A 52 6.90 0.74 -6.86
C LEU A 52 7.85 1.88 -6.48
N THR A 53 8.71 1.67 -5.48
CA THR A 53 9.68 2.67 -5.01
C THR A 53 10.92 2.76 -5.90
N GLY A 54 11.23 1.73 -6.69
CA GLY A 54 12.49 1.60 -7.43
C GLY A 54 13.68 1.17 -6.55
N LEU A 55 13.42 0.66 -5.34
CA LEU A 55 14.42 0.13 -4.42
C LEU A 55 14.58 -1.38 -4.61
N SER A 56 15.67 -1.94 -4.11
CA SER A 56 15.74 -3.38 -3.86
C SER A 56 14.85 -3.75 -2.67
N GLU A 57 14.45 -5.03 -2.53
CA GLU A 57 13.68 -5.49 -1.37
C GLU A 57 14.44 -5.23 -0.06
N THR A 58 15.74 -5.49 -0.05
CA THR A 58 16.61 -5.23 1.11
C THR A 58 16.66 -3.75 1.48
N ASP A 59 16.81 -2.86 0.50
CA ASP A 59 16.83 -1.42 0.76
C ASP A 59 15.47 -0.91 1.25
N LEU A 60 14.37 -1.44 0.72
CA LEU A 60 13.03 -1.14 1.19
C LEU A 60 12.85 -1.56 2.66
N ILE A 61 13.23 -2.78 3.03
CA ILE A 61 13.16 -3.28 4.40
C ILE A 61 14.00 -2.40 5.33
N ASN A 62 15.23 -2.08 4.94
CA ASN A 62 16.11 -1.20 5.70
C ASN A 62 15.50 0.21 5.89
N LEU A 63 14.87 0.76 4.86
CA LEU A 63 14.17 2.04 4.93
C LEU A 63 13.00 1.98 5.92
N ILE A 64 12.18 0.95 5.88
CA ILE A 64 11.06 0.74 6.79
C ILE A 64 11.56 0.66 8.24
N ILE A 65 12.57 -0.19 8.50
CA ILE A 65 13.17 -0.36 9.83
C ILE A 65 13.74 0.96 10.34
N LYS A 66 14.48 1.69 9.50
CA LYS A 66 15.05 3.00 9.85
C LYS A 66 13.96 4.00 10.25
N ASN A 67 12.90 4.12 9.47
CA ASN A 67 11.85 5.09 9.72
C ASN A 67 10.98 4.70 10.92
N LEU A 68 10.69 3.41 11.08
CA LEU A 68 10.00 2.88 12.27
C LEU A 68 10.91 2.80 13.51
N SER A 69 12.20 3.13 13.44
CA SER A 69 13.03 3.29 14.64
C SER A 69 12.80 4.64 15.34
N ILE A 70 12.20 5.61 14.63
CA ILE A 70 11.93 6.94 15.17
C ILE A 70 10.71 6.88 16.10
N PRO A 71 10.84 7.23 17.39
CA PRO A 71 9.76 7.06 18.38
C PRO A 71 8.43 7.67 17.93
N LYS A 72 8.48 8.93 17.47
CA LYS A 72 7.30 9.66 16.99
C LYS A 72 6.62 8.96 15.79
N GLN A 73 7.40 8.31 14.95
CA GLN A 73 6.86 7.59 13.79
C GLN A 73 6.07 6.35 14.22
N ILE A 74 6.62 5.50 15.10
CA ILE A 74 5.90 4.33 15.63
C ILE A 74 4.61 4.75 16.34
N ILE A 75 4.67 5.79 17.17
CA ILE A 75 3.50 6.26 17.94
C ILE A 75 2.38 6.74 17.00
N ARG A 76 2.73 7.31 15.85
CA ARG A 76 1.75 7.87 14.90
C ARG A 76 1.25 6.87 13.86
N THR A 77 2.07 5.90 13.49
CA THR A 77 1.72 4.93 12.45
C THR A 77 0.51 4.10 12.90
N CYS A 78 -0.47 3.99 12.03
CA CYS A 78 -1.74 3.31 12.29
C CYS A 78 -2.42 3.82 13.56
N SER A 79 -2.41 5.15 13.81
CA SER A 79 -3.02 5.78 15.01
C SER A 79 -2.60 5.14 16.33
N GLY A 80 -1.34 4.67 16.41
CA GLY A 80 -0.79 4.03 17.60
C GLY A 80 -1.07 2.52 17.72
N LEU A 81 -1.74 1.91 16.77
CA LEU A 81 -2.00 0.46 16.79
C LEU A 81 -0.71 -0.38 16.80
N LEU A 82 0.38 0.11 16.18
CA LEU A 82 1.67 -0.60 16.20
C LEU A 82 2.18 -0.88 17.62
N LEU A 83 1.95 0.04 18.55
CA LEU A 83 2.34 -0.14 19.95
C LEU A 83 1.65 -1.33 20.61
N ASN A 84 0.43 -1.64 20.19
CA ASN A 84 -0.33 -2.76 20.73
C ASN A 84 -0.05 -4.05 19.97
N MET A 85 0.04 -4.00 18.64
CA MET A 85 0.30 -5.17 17.79
C MET A 85 1.65 -5.82 18.11
N PHE A 86 2.66 -5.01 18.43
CA PHE A 86 4.03 -5.47 18.68
C PHE A 86 4.49 -5.26 20.12
N SER A 87 3.57 -5.42 21.09
CA SER A 87 3.80 -5.14 22.52
C SER A 87 4.39 -6.31 23.33
N ALA A 88 4.64 -7.47 22.71
CA ALA A 88 5.20 -8.63 23.42
C ALA A 88 6.49 -8.26 24.16
N PRO A 89 6.64 -8.63 25.46
CA PRO A 89 7.82 -8.28 26.25
C PRO A 89 9.12 -8.78 25.61
N LEU A 90 10.17 -7.95 25.65
CA LEU A 90 11.49 -8.33 25.16
C LEU A 90 12.22 -9.18 26.20
N LYS A 91 13.05 -10.12 25.74
CA LYS A 91 13.97 -10.90 26.59
C LYS A 91 15.06 -10.02 27.20
N SER A 92 15.43 -8.92 26.58
CA SER A 92 16.46 -8.00 27.01
C SER A 92 16.21 -6.56 26.55
N TYR A 93 16.53 -5.60 27.39
CA TYR A 93 16.47 -4.16 27.13
C TYR A 93 17.88 -3.53 27.06
N SER A 94 18.91 -4.31 26.75
CA SER A 94 20.31 -3.84 26.77
C SER A 94 20.58 -2.60 25.91
N LYS A 95 19.87 -2.45 24.78
CA LYS A 95 20.02 -1.30 23.85
C LYS A 95 19.06 -0.15 24.14
N TYR A 96 18.21 -0.26 25.15
CA TYR A 96 17.18 0.76 25.42
C TYR A 96 17.78 2.11 25.81
N SER A 97 18.78 2.13 26.69
CA SER A 97 19.44 3.36 27.13
C SER A 97 20.16 4.10 25.99
N GLU A 98 20.78 3.34 25.08
CA GLU A 98 21.41 3.92 23.87
C GLU A 98 20.36 4.52 22.93
N TRP A 99 19.22 3.85 22.78
CA TRP A 99 18.11 4.31 21.96
C TRP A 99 17.51 5.61 22.53
N LEU A 100 17.30 5.71 23.86
CA LEU A 100 16.87 6.95 24.52
C LEU A 100 17.83 8.11 24.24
N LYS A 101 19.14 7.87 24.40
CA LYS A 101 20.19 8.87 24.12
C LYS A 101 20.18 9.30 22.65
N LYS A 102 20.07 8.34 21.71
CA LYS A 102 20.03 8.60 20.27
C LYS A 102 18.93 9.58 19.88
N TYR A 103 17.75 9.46 20.49
CA TYR A 103 16.59 10.29 20.17
C TYR A 103 16.37 11.46 21.13
N ASN A 104 17.27 11.64 22.12
CA ASN A 104 17.19 12.66 23.16
C ASN A 104 15.82 12.69 23.84
N ILE A 105 15.37 11.54 24.32
CA ILE A 105 14.07 11.35 24.97
C ILE A 105 14.25 10.78 26.38
N SER A 106 13.30 11.12 27.28
CA SER A 106 13.30 10.66 28.66
C SER A 106 12.85 9.19 28.76
N ASP A 107 13.30 8.51 29.81
CA ASP A 107 12.78 7.18 30.17
C ASP A 107 11.36 7.31 30.72
N ASN A 108 10.42 6.64 30.11
CA ASN A 108 9.04 6.50 30.56
C ASN A 108 8.37 5.26 29.92
N GLU A 109 7.21 4.88 30.45
CA GLU A 109 6.49 3.69 29.98
C GLU A 109 6.10 3.74 28.49
N LEU A 110 5.74 4.92 27.96
CA LEU A 110 5.43 5.07 26.54
C LEU A 110 6.65 4.81 25.66
N HIS A 111 7.81 5.36 26.02
CA HIS A 111 9.05 5.17 25.26
C HIS A 111 9.56 3.73 25.39
N LYS A 112 9.41 3.11 26.55
CA LYS A 112 9.73 1.69 26.75
C LYS A 112 8.85 0.79 25.87
N LYS A 113 7.54 1.06 25.82
CA LYS A 113 6.60 0.36 24.93
C LYS A 113 6.95 0.59 23.45
N THR A 114 7.33 1.83 23.09
CA THR A 114 7.74 2.19 21.71
C THR A 114 9.00 1.44 21.29
N PHE A 115 10.01 1.38 22.16
CA PHE A 115 11.22 0.60 21.91
C PHE A 115 10.92 -0.88 21.76
N THR A 116 10.09 -1.43 22.65
CA THR A 116 9.63 -2.83 22.57
C THR A 116 8.99 -3.13 21.21
N SER A 117 8.06 -2.28 20.78
CA SER A 117 7.37 -2.43 19.51
C SER A 117 8.34 -2.34 18.33
N HIS A 118 9.30 -1.40 18.36
CA HIS A 118 10.33 -1.30 17.33
C HIS A 118 11.14 -2.59 17.19
N ILE A 119 11.65 -3.14 18.28
CA ILE A 119 12.45 -4.37 18.26
C ILE A 119 11.61 -5.55 17.73
N ASN A 120 10.37 -5.67 18.19
CA ASN A 120 9.47 -6.73 17.72
C ASN A 120 9.13 -6.58 16.23
N ILE A 121 8.93 -5.37 15.71
CA ILE A 121 8.75 -5.12 14.27
C ILE A 121 9.99 -5.54 13.49
N VAL A 122 11.19 -5.19 13.97
CA VAL A 122 12.45 -5.59 13.33
C VAL A 122 12.60 -7.12 13.28
N ASN A 123 12.28 -7.80 14.37
CA ASN A 123 12.30 -9.27 14.40
C ASN A 123 11.26 -9.86 13.44
N PHE A 124 10.04 -9.33 13.44
CA PHE A 124 8.94 -9.77 12.59
C PHE A 124 9.25 -9.62 11.10
N ILE A 125 9.75 -8.46 10.67
CA ILE A 125 10.05 -8.19 9.26
C ILE A 125 11.22 -9.03 8.72
N ASN A 126 12.15 -9.44 9.61
CA ASN A 126 13.31 -10.25 9.25
C ASN A 126 13.08 -11.76 9.43
N ASP A 127 11.94 -12.18 9.95
CA ASP A 127 11.63 -13.59 10.11
C ASP A 127 11.24 -14.23 8.78
N LYS A 128 12.12 -15.05 8.23
CA LYS A 128 11.94 -15.74 6.95
C LYS A 128 10.80 -16.77 6.93
N ASN A 129 10.31 -17.16 8.10
CA ASN A 129 9.20 -18.11 8.22
C ASN A 129 7.83 -17.41 8.12
N ILE A 130 7.80 -16.10 8.25
CA ILE A 130 6.59 -15.31 8.18
C ILE A 130 6.32 -14.90 6.71
N LYS A 131 5.11 -15.20 6.25
CA LYS A 131 4.62 -14.69 4.97
C LYS A 131 4.06 -13.29 5.18
N HIS A 132 4.71 -12.32 4.59
CA HIS A 132 4.30 -10.92 4.68
C HIS A 132 3.23 -10.61 3.64
N ASP A 133 2.07 -10.18 4.08
CA ASP A 133 0.93 -9.84 3.24
C ASP A 133 0.31 -8.48 3.60
N HIS A 134 -0.75 -8.12 2.87
CA HIS A 134 -1.42 -6.84 3.02
C HIS A 134 -2.16 -6.68 4.35
N THR A 135 -2.54 -7.75 5.03
CA THR A 135 -3.37 -7.66 6.24
C THR A 135 -2.68 -6.89 7.38
N ILE A 136 -1.36 -7.05 7.49
CA ILE A 136 -0.54 -6.34 8.48
C ILE A 136 0.14 -5.13 7.86
N TRP A 137 0.71 -5.29 6.66
CA TRP A 137 1.63 -4.30 6.10
C TRP A 137 0.95 -3.18 5.35
N TRP A 138 -0.26 -3.34 4.85
CA TRP A 138 -0.95 -2.28 4.12
C TRP A 138 -1.04 -0.97 4.91
N PRO A 139 -1.64 -0.93 6.12
CA PRO A 139 -1.73 0.31 6.88
C PRO A 139 -0.36 0.86 7.28
N ILE A 140 0.61 -0.01 7.54
CA ILE A 140 1.97 0.41 7.94
C ILE A 140 2.69 1.08 6.77
N LEU A 141 2.81 0.40 5.63
CA LEU A 141 3.59 0.90 4.49
C LEU A 141 2.96 2.13 3.84
N CYS A 142 1.64 2.26 3.91
CA CYS A 142 0.92 3.40 3.36
C CYS A 142 0.90 4.62 4.30
N SER A 143 1.28 4.46 5.57
CA SER A 143 1.33 5.55 6.54
C SER A 143 2.37 6.62 6.16
N PRO A 144 2.05 7.93 6.36
CA PRO A 144 2.98 9.02 6.12
C PRO A 144 4.30 8.84 6.88
N GLY A 145 5.42 9.03 6.19
CA GLY A 145 6.76 8.98 6.76
C GLY A 145 7.36 7.58 6.91
N VAL A 146 6.63 6.51 6.59
CA VAL A 146 7.20 5.14 6.58
C VAL A 146 8.00 4.91 5.29
N ILE A 147 7.39 5.05 4.13
CA ILE A 147 8.07 4.98 2.83
C ILE A 147 8.00 6.35 2.15
N TRP A 148 6.80 6.90 2.03
CA TRP A 148 6.55 8.20 1.40
C TRP A 148 6.25 9.27 2.45
N LYS A 149 6.76 10.47 2.23
CA LYS A 149 6.56 11.60 3.15
C LYS A 149 5.09 11.86 3.49
N TYR A 150 4.22 11.78 2.49
CA TYR A 150 2.79 12.04 2.61
C TYR A 150 1.93 10.76 2.63
N GLY A 151 2.57 9.59 2.75
CA GLY A 151 1.90 8.29 2.64
C GLY A 151 1.58 7.88 1.20
N LEU A 152 0.80 6.81 1.07
CA LEU A 152 0.37 6.24 -0.19
C LEU A 152 -1.11 5.87 -0.12
N ASN A 153 -1.89 6.25 -1.13
CA ASN A 153 -3.21 5.69 -1.38
C ASN A 153 -3.06 4.35 -2.10
N LEU A 154 -3.32 3.26 -1.43
CA LEU A 154 -3.24 1.93 -2.02
C LEU A 154 -4.63 1.35 -2.25
N TYR A 155 -4.88 0.86 -3.45
CA TYR A 155 -6.09 0.14 -3.82
C TYR A 155 -5.74 -1.28 -4.21
N LEU A 156 -6.32 -2.25 -3.48
CA LEU A 156 -6.07 -3.68 -3.67
C LEU A 156 -7.27 -4.35 -4.35
N PHE A 157 -6.98 -5.20 -5.33
CA PHE A 157 -7.98 -5.97 -6.06
C PHE A 157 -7.62 -7.45 -6.01
N ASN A 158 -8.52 -8.26 -5.47
CA ASN A 158 -8.41 -9.70 -5.52
C ASN A 158 -8.90 -10.21 -6.87
N ILE A 159 -8.06 -10.94 -7.57
CA ILE A 159 -8.42 -11.62 -8.82
C ILE A 159 -8.63 -13.12 -8.51
N SER A 160 -9.85 -13.59 -8.64
CA SER A 160 -10.19 -15.00 -8.56
C SER A 160 -10.64 -15.51 -9.93
N ILE A 161 -10.37 -16.77 -10.19
CA ILE A 161 -10.84 -17.46 -11.39
C ILE A 161 -11.91 -18.45 -10.93
N SER A 162 -13.12 -18.31 -11.44
CA SER A 162 -14.21 -19.23 -11.16
C SER A 162 -14.06 -20.54 -11.94
N ASN A 163 -14.80 -21.58 -11.55
CA ASN A 163 -14.71 -22.91 -12.17
C ASN A 163 -15.06 -22.93 -13.66
N ASP A 164 -15.81 -21.94 -14.12
CA ASP A 164 -16.16 -21.73 -15.53
C ASP A 164 -15.10 -20.96 -16.33
N GLY A 165 -13.95 -20.67 -15.71
CA GLY A 165 -12.83 -19.93 -16.32
C GLY A 165 -13.01 -18.41 -16.32
N ASN A 166 -14.13 -17.88 -15.81
CA ASN A 166 -14.34 -16.45 -15.74
C ASN A 166 -13.52 -15.82 -14.62
N SER A 167 -12.91 -14.67 -14.88
CA SER A 167 -12.21 -13.90 -13.87
C SER A 167 -13.18 -13.00 -13.10
N LYS A 168 -13.21 -13.14 -11.78
CA LYS A 168 -13.90 -12.23 -10.87
C LYS A 168 -12.88 -11.31 -10.22
N ILE A 169 -13.27 -10.06 -10.04
CA ILE A 169 -12.47 -9.05 -9.35
C ILE A 169 -13.27 -8.51 -8.17
N ASP A 170 -12.69 -8.63 -7.00
CA ASP A 170 -13.23 -8.07 -5.78
C ASP A 170 -12.32 -6.94 -5.30
N TYR A 171 -12.87 -5.77 -5.02
CA TYR A 171 -12.14 -4.71 -4.37
C TYR A 171 -12.04 -5.01 -2.87
N VAL A 172 -10.83 -4.90 -2.31
CA VAL A 172 -10.58 -5.14 -0.90
C VAL A 172 -10.65 -3.82 -0.14
N CYS A 173 -11.62 -3.71 0.75
CA CYS A 173 -11.71 -2.56 1.64
C CYS A 173 -10.59 -2.62 2.68
N PRO A 174 -9.95 -1.49 3.02
CA PRO A 174 -8.99 -1.44 4.10
C PRO A 174 -9.65 -1.82 5.42
N TYR A 175 -8.94 -2.61 6.20
CA TYR A 175 -9.46 -3.22 7.43
C TYR A 175 -9.88 -2.20 8.49
N ASN A 176 -9.18 -1.08 8.56
CA ASN A 176 -9.53 0.09 9.35
C ASN A 176 -9.42 1.29 8.41
N GLY A 177 -10.38 2.16 8.38
CA GLY A 177 -10.43 3.34 7.51
C GLY A 177 -9.20 4.26 7.59
N GLU A 178 -8.25 3.96 8.47
CA GLU A 178 -7.04 4.74 8.77
C GLU A 178 -6.11 4.93 7.58
N SER A 179 -5.99 3.95 6.66
CA SER A 179 -5.21 4.11 5.43
C SER A 179 -5.69 5.29 4.58
N TYR A 180 -6.91 5.77 4.83
CA TYR A 180 -7.52 6.88 4.12
C TYR A 180 -7.62 8.16 4.98
N PHE A 181 -7.51 8.09 6.32
CA PHE A 181 -7.61 9.27 7.19
C PHE A 181 -6.41 10.18 7.11
N TYR A 182 -5.23 9.65 6.80
CA TYR A 182 -4.03 10.46 6.63
C TYR A 182 -4.08 11.39 5.43
N HIS A 183 -5.07 11.24 4.57
CA HIS A 183 -5.20 11.95 3.32
C HIS A 183 -6.07 13.21 3.39
N TYR A 184 -6.57 13.57 4.58
CA TYR A 184 -7.49 14.70 4.75
C TYR A 184 -6.84 16.02 5.19
N GLY A 185 -5.52 16.05 5.30
CA GLY A 185 -4.79 17.28 5.62
C GLY A 185 -4.20 17.95 4.37
N ASP A 186 -3.39 19.00 4.57
CA ASP A 186 -2.68 19.77 3.53
C ASP A 186 -1.73 18.92 2.66
N GLY A 187 -1.55 17.64 2.98
CA GLY A 187 -0.74 16.69 2.24
C GLY A 187 -1.50 15.83 1.22
N TYR A 188 -2.84 15.90 1.17
CA TYR A 188 -3.65 15.04 0.32
C TYR A 188 -3.29 15.15 -1.17
N GLU A 189 -3.15 16.36 -1.69
CA GLU A 189 -2.78 16.60 -3.09
C GLU A 189 -1.38 16.09 -3.44
N LYS A 190 -0.52 15.89 -2.42
CA LYS A 190 0.86 15.40 -2.55
C LYS A 190 0.98 13.89 -2.38
N THR A 191 -0.10 13.24 -1.94
CA THR A 191 -0.15 11.78 -1.79
C THR A 191 -0.30 11.12 -3.15
N LYS A 192 0.51 10.11 -3.42
CA LYS A 192 0.38 9.32 -4.65
C LYS A 192 -0.58 8.17 -4.43
N THR A 193 -1.15 7.68 -5.52
CA THR A 193 -2.04 6.51 -5.57
C THR A 193 -1.33 5.36 -6.27
N ALA A 194 -1.45 4.16 -5.74
CA ALA A 194 -1.04 2.92 -6.39
C ALA A 194 -2.19 1.92 -6.45
N PHE A 195 -2.20 1.11 -7.47
CA PHE A 195 -3.13 0.02 -7.67
C PHE A 195 -2.35 -1.29 -7.72
N ILE A 196 -2.79 -2.27 -6.95
CA ILE A 196 -2.17 -3.60 -6.89
C ILE A 196 -3.27 -4.65 -7.04
N THR A 197 -3.03 -5.64 -7.88
CA THR A 197 -3.81 -6.87 -7.90
C THR A 197 -3.14 -7.94 -7.07
N PHE A 198 -3.92 -8.83 -6.50
CA PHE A 198 -3.39 -10.05 -5.93
C PHE A 198 -4.29 -11.26 -6.23
N ARG A 199 -3.71 -12.43 -6.12
CA ARG A 199 -4.39 -13.71 -6.25
C ARG A 199 -3.81 -14.74 -5.28
N TYR A 200 -4.66 -15.63 -4.83
CA TYR A 200 -4.22 -16.79 -4.05
C TYR A 200 -3.67 -17.87 -5.00
N SER A 201 -2.51 -18.42 -4.62
CA SER A 201 -1.87 -19.52 -5.37
C SER A 201 -1.05 -20.37 -4.42
N ASN A 202 -1.33 -21.67 -4.36
CA ASN A 202 -0.57 -22.66 -3.55
C ASN A 202 -0.28 -22.20 -2.12
N ASN A 203 -1.31 -21.78 -1.38
CA ASN A 203 -1.21 -21.23 -0.02
C ASN A 203 -0.32 -19.98 0.10
N SER A 204 -0.08 -19.29 -0.97
CA SER A 204 0.63 -18.00 -1.00
C SER A 204 -0.23 -16.96 -1.70
N ILE A 205 0.07 -15.67 -1.46
CA ILE A 205 -0.58 -14.57 -2.13
C ILE A 205 0.44 -13.94 -3.07
N VAL A 206 0.09 -13.86 -4.35
CA VAL A 206 0.93 -13.24 -5.39
C VAL A 206 0.39 -11.85 -5.69
N TYR A 207 1.21 -10.83 -5.53
CA TYR A 207 0.88 -9.43 -5.77
C TYR A 207 1.54 -8.93 -7.04
N GLU A 208 0.82 -8.16 -7.83
CA GLU A 208 1.33 -7.53 -9.05
C GLU A 208 0.79 -6.11 -9.17
N PRO A 209 1.64 -5.11 -9.44
CA PRO A 209 1.17 -3.74 -9.59
C PRO A 209 0.41 -3.54 -10.90
N ILE A 210 -0.52 -2.59 -10.88
CA ILE A 210 -1.16 -2.08 -12.08
C ILE A 210 -0.45 -0.81 -12.49
N VAL A 211 -0.08 -0.74 -13.76
CA VAL A 211 0.57 0.41 -14.36
C VAL A 211 -0.26 0.97 -15.50
N ARG A 212 -0.14 2.26 -15.78
CA ARG A 212 -0.65 2.87 -17.00
C ARG A 212 0.49 2.93 -18.02
N TYR A 213 0.32 2.20 -19.10
CA TYR A 213 1.22 2.24 -20.25
C TYR A 213 0.75 3.33 -21.21
N SER A 214 1.65 4.23 -21.59
CA SER A 214 1.41 5.22 -22.64
C SER A 214 2.03 4.73 -23.94
N THR A 215 1.22 4.63 -25.00
CA THR A 215 1.68 4.22 -26.33
C THR A 215 2.60 5.27 -26.96
N ASN A 216 2.40 6.55 -26.62
CA ASN A 216 3.16 7.66 -27.19
C ASN A 216 4.56 7.79 -26.59
N SER A 217 4.69 7.65 -25.27
CA SER A 217 5.96 7.80 -24.55
C SER A 217 6.67 6.49 -24.27
N LYS A 218 5.99 5.35 -24.41
CA LYS A 218 6.45 4.01 -24.01
C LYS A 218 6.86 3.93 -22.53
N ILE A 219 6.26 4.78 -21.69
CA ILE A 219 6.53 4.88 -20.26
C ILE A 219 5.39 4.24 -19.48
N ASN A 220 5.76 3.46 -18.46
CA ASN A 220 4.82 2.92 -17.48
C ASN A 220 4.71 3.85 -16.28
N THR A 221 3.53 4.46 -16.07
CA THR A 221 3.22 5.17 -14.82
C THR A 221 2.79 4.16 -13.77
N LYS A 222 3.47 4.12 -12.64
CA LYS A 222 3.24 3.19 -11.52
C LYS A 222 2.69 3.86 -10.26
N LEU A 223 2.91 5.15 -10.10
CA LEU A 223 2.36 5.97 -9.03
C LEU A 223 1.61 7.14 -9.67
N PHE A 224 0.35 7.30 -9.32
CA PHE A 224 -0.56 8.26 -9.93
C PHE A 224 -0.80 9.42 -8.98
N ASP A 225 -1.08 10.59 -9.53
CA ASP A 225 -1.56 11.70 -8.74
C ASP A 225 -2.97 11.41 -8.23
N THR A 226 -3.24 11.75 -6.98
CA THR A 226 -4.53 11.45 -6.35
C THR A 226 -5.68 12.12 -7.10
N GLN A 227 -5.51 13.36 -7.56
CA GLN A 227 -6.52 14.07 -8.34
C GLN A 227 -6.79 13.39 -9.69
N GLU A 228 -5.75 12.90 -10.35
CA GLU A 228 -5.87 12.17 -11.62
C GLU A 228 -6.69 10.87 -11.50
N THR A 229 -6.64 10.24 -10.34
CA THR A 229 -7.31 8.95 -10.09
C THR A 229 -8.67 9.11 -9.42
N TRP A 230 -9.08 10.32 -9.09
CA TRP A 230 -10.26 10.56 -8.27
C TRP A 230 -11.53 9.89 -8.81
N ASP A 231 -11.81 10.04 -10.09
CA ASP A 231 -13.02 9.48 -10.71
C ASP A 231 -13.08 7.96 -10.66
N TYR A 232 -11.91 7.31 -10.59
CA TYR A 232 -11.81 5.84 -10.49
C TYR A 232 -11.97 5.34 -9.06
N VAL A 233 -11.43 6.10 -8.10
CA VAL A 233 -11.35 5.65 -6.70
C VAL A 233 -12.53 6.10 -5.85
N ALA A 234 -13.23 7.17 -6.25
CA ALA A 234 -14.38 7.67 -5.53
C ALA A 234 -15.46 6.61 -5.28
N PRO A 235 -15.92 5.85 -6.31
CA PRO A 235 -16.90 4.78 -6.12
C PRO A 235 -16.40 3.67 -5.18
N LEU A 236 -15.11 3.33 -5.24
CA LEU A 236 -14.51 2.29 -4.39
C LEU A 236 -14.50 2.72 -2.92
N ARG A 237 -14.24 3.98 -2.66
CA ARG A 237 -14.27 4.53 -1.29
C ARG A 237 -15.68 4.51 -0.72
N ILE A 238 -16.67 4.93 -1.50
CA ILE A 238 -18.08 4.87 -1.10
C ILE A 238 -18.49 3.44 -0.79
N HIS A 239 -18.10 2.49 -1.64
CA HIS A 239 -18.36 1.07 -1.43
C HIS A 239 -17.84 0.57 -0.07
N CYS A 240 -16.70 1.05 0.38
CA CYS A 240 -16.12 0.72 1.67
C CYS A 240 -16.67 1.56 2.85
N GLY A 241 -17.69 2.35 2.64
CA GLY A 241 -18.27 3.18 3.69
C GLY A 241 -17.37 4.37 4.10
N ILE A 242 -16.42 4.74 3.26
CA ILE A 242 -15.51 5.84 3.53
C ILE A 242 -16.17 7.14 3.08
N THR A 243 -16.56 7.95 4.04
CA THR A 243 -17.16 9.27 3.77
C THR A 243 -16.11 10.28 3.34
N TYR A 244 -16.50 11.18 2.44
CA TYR A 244 -15.65 12.29 2.01
C TYR A 244 -15.69 13.42 3.01
N PRO A 245 -14.58 14.13 3.26
CA PRO A 245 -14.66 15.41 3.95
C PRO A 245 -15.44 16.39 3.08
N ASN A 246 -16.24 17.24 3.75
CA ASN A 246 -17.12 18.23 3.10
C ASN A 246 -16.42 19.13 2.06
N LYS A 247 -15.09 19.28 2.13
CA LYS A 247 -14.29 20.05 1.16
C LYS A 247 -14.34 19.49 -0.27
N PHE A 248 -14.68 18.22 -0.46
CA PHE A 248 -14.69 17.58 -1.80
C PHE A 248 -16.10 17.42 -2.38
N ILE A 249 -17.16 17.66 -1.60
CA ILE A 249 -18.54 17.61 -2.09
C ILE A 249 -18.81 18.73 -3.12
N ASN A 250 -18.04 19.81 -3.08
CA ASN A 250 -18.18 20.94 -4.01
C ASN A 250 -17.52 20.73 -5.40
N TYR A 251 -16.92 19.57 -5.64
CA TYR A 251 -16.30 19.20 -6.92
C TYR A 251 -17.05 18.05 -7.63
N LEU A 252 -18.15 17.58 -7.06
CA LEU A 252 -19.11 16.66 -7.68
C LEU A 252 -20.34 17.43 -8.15
#